data_78ca83adf86441bf3386bb62a0c334f4
#
_entry.id   78ca83adf86441bf3386bb62a0c334f4
#
_cell.length_a   1.000
_cell.length_b   1.000
_cell.length_c   1.000
_cell.angle_alpha   90.00
_cell.angle_beta   90.00
_cell.angle_gamma   90.00
#
_symmetry.space_group_name_H-M   'P 1'
#
loop_
_entity.id
_entity.type
_entity.pdbx_description
1 polymer ?
#
loop_
_entity_poly.entity_id
_entity_poly.type
_entity_poly.pdbx_seq_one_letter_code
_entity_poly.pdbx_strand_id
1 'polypeptide(L)'
;GPPGVEKSADKKRSHKKRVGPMTEAEEEKAGAILAQYGFAAGERHTVATLERYSRYFKSKYFSVDGVPVDPLSVREIEGEFWRLVQDPRGRTVEVVYGADIATLEVGSGFTGKEDACEDAPEQRRYATSPWNVCNMPYNQNSCLKHVEATTGITVPWLYFGMTLSTFCWHVEDHHFYSVNYHHFGDPKVWYSVPASHSEKFEAVMRRKLPHLFDAQPDLLHSLVTILSPAELEAEGIPVFRAVQSPRSYIITFPYA
;
A
#
# COMPACT_ATOMS: atom_id res chain seq x y z
N GLY A 1 12.90 52.43 32.74
CA GLY A 1 12.55 51.06 32.48
C GLY A 1 12.48 50.81 30.97
N PRO A 2 12.95 49.70 30.44
CA PRO A 2 12.91 49.41 29.01
C PRO A 2 11.53 48.86 28.57
N PRO A 3 11.15 49.00 27.28
CA PRO A 3 9.81 48.69 26.77
C PRO A 3 9.59 47.18 26.56
N GLY A 4 8.33 46.81 26.74
CA GLY A 4 7.87 45.42 26.74
C GLY A 4 8.02 44.71 25.40
N VAL A 5 8.41 43.44 25.48
CA VAL A 5 8.42 42.49 24.41
C VAL A 5 7.03 41.84 24.32
N GLU A 6 6.28 42.15 23.25
CA GLU A 6 5.07 41.43 22.90
C GLU A 6 5.41 40.00 22.48
N LYS A 7 4.89 39.04 23.24
CA LYS A 7 4.94 37.63 22.86
C LYS A 7 3.87 37.35 21.80
N SER A 8 4.30 37.23 20.56
CA SER A 8 3.52 36.66 19.47
C SER A 8 3.13 35.21 19.84
N ALA A 9 1.84 34.98 20.03
CA ALA A 9 1.28 33.66 20.24
C ALA A 9 1.16 32.92 18.89
N ASP A 10 2.16 32.13 18.60
CA ASP A 10 2.14 31.19 17.49
C ASP A 10 1.02 30.14 17.71
N LYS A 11 -0.11 30.34 17.04
CA LYS A 11 -1.19 29.35 17.00
C LYS A 11 -0.73 28.16 16.16
N LYS A 12 -0.09 27.19 16.79
CA LYS A 12 0.06 25.84 16.21
C LYS A 12 -1.34 25.28 15.97
N ARG A 13 -1.79 25.34 14.72
CA ARG A 13 -2.95 24.56 14.23
C ARG A 13 -2.54 23.08 14.28
N SER A 14 -2.93 22.39 15.36
CA SER A 14 -2.92 20.94 15.36
C SER A 14 -3.93 20.45 14.32
N HIS A 15 -3.46 19.87 13.24
CA HIS A 15 -4.32 19.11 12.32
C HIS A 15 -4.76 17.85 13.09
N LYS A 16 -5.91 17.90 13.73
CA LYS A 16 -6.60 16.70 14.19
C LYS A 16 -7.03 15.94 12.92
N LYS A 17 -6.32 14.86 12.56
CA LYS A 17 -6.82 13.90 11.59
C LYS A 17 -8.17 13.38 12.10
N ARG A 18 -9.21 13.53 11.33
CA ARG A 18 -10.59 13.18 11.67
C ARG A 18 -10.70 11.66 11.64
N VAL A 19 -11.16 11.05 12.71
CA VAL A 19 -11.57 9.63 12.74
C VAL A 19 -12.98 9.54 12.16
N GLY A 20 -13.10 9.15 10.90
CA GLY A 20 -14.38 8.99 10.20
C GLY A 20 -14.18 8.92 8.68
N PRO A 21 -15.17 8.42 7.93
CA PRO A 21 -15.11 8.42 6.47
C PRO A 21 -14.91 9.85 5.95
N MET A 22 -14.19 9.96 4.84
CA MET A 22 -14.01 11.24 4.14
C MET A 22 -15.38 11.79 3.74
N THR A 23 -15.50 13.10 3.71
CA THR A 23 -16.67 13.75 3.13
C THR A 23 -16.60 13.69 1.60
N GLU A 24 -17.73 13.76 0.91
CA GLU A 24 -17.77 13.79 -0.57
C GLU A 24 -16.82 14.83 -1.16
N ALA A 25 -16.71 16.01 -0.56
CA ALA A 25 -15.80 17.06 -1.01
C ALA A 25 -14.31 16.72 -0.79
N GLU A 26 -13.98 15.96 0.25
CA GLU A 26 -12.62 15.46 0.50
C GLU A 26 -12.29 14.34 -0.46
N GLU A 27 -13.23 13.45 -0.78
CA GLU A 27 -13.09 12.39 -1.79
C GLU A 27 -12.91 12.98 -3.20
N GLU A 28 -13.73 13.96 -3.57
CA GLU A 28 -13.62 14.67 -4.86
C GLU A 28 -12.25 15.36 -5.01
N LYS A 29 -11.79 16.03 -3.96
CA LYS A 29 -10.49 16.69 -3.96
C LYS A 29 -9.34 15.69 -4.06
N ALA A 30 -9.40 14.59 -3.31
CA ALA A 30 -8.41 13.51 -3.39
C ALA A 30 -8.41 12.88 -4.78
N GLY A 31 -9.59 12.59 -5.34
CA GLY A 31 -9.74 12.07 -6.69
C GLY A 31 -9.17 12.99 -7.77
N ALA A 32 -9.38 14.30 -7.65
CA ALA A 32 -8.82 15.28 -8.58
C ALA A 32 -7.28 15.32 -8.55
N ILE A 33 -6.68 15.16 -7.39
CA ILE A 33 -5.22 15.05 -7.25
C ILE A 33 -4.73 13.74 -7.88
N LEU A 34 -5.34 12.63 -7.57
CA LEU A 34 -4.95 11.31 -8.08
C LEU A 34 -5.10 11.21 -9.61
N ALA A 35 -6.12 11.86 -10.18
CA ALA A 35 -6.34 11.90 -11.63
C ALA A 35 -5.16 12.50 -12.39
N GLN A 36 -4.40 13.42 -11.80
CA GLN A 36 -3.20 14.02 -12.40
C GLN A 36 -2.08 12.98 -12.59
N TYR A 37 -2.13 11.88 -11.81
CA TYR A 37 -1.17 10.77 -11.87
C TYR A 37 -1.73 9.54 -12.58
N GLY A 38 -2.84 9.68 -13.30
CA GLY A 38 -3.43 8.60 -14.09
C GLY A 38 -4.34 7.66 -13.28
N PHE A 39 -4.71 8.00 -12.05
CA PHE A 39 -5.68 7.25 -11.28
C PHE A 39 -7.10 7.72 -11.61
N ALA A 40 -8.01 6.78 -11.75
CA ALA A 40 -9.43 7.04 -11.95
C ALA A 40 -10.26 6.15 -11.01
N ALA A 41 -11.42 6.65 -10.61
CA ALA A 41 -12.37 5.83 -9.88
C ALA A 41 -12.83 4.67 -10.77
N GLY A 42 -12.60 3.44 -10.29
CA GLY A 42 -12.99 2.22 -10.97
C GLY A 42 -14.43 1.81 -10.66
N GLU A 43 -14.90 0.80 -11.40
CA GLU A 43 -16.19 0.16 -11.11
C GLU A 43 -16.14 -0.64 -9.79
N ARG A 44 -17.30 -0.81 -9.18
CA ARG A 44 -17.43 -1.65 -7.99
C ARG A 44 -17.35 -3.13 -8.37
N HIS A 45 -16.49 -3.86 -7.69
CA HIS A 45 -16.31 -5.29 -7.88
C HIS A 45 -16.64 -6.07 -6.60
N THR A 46 -17.16 -7.27 -6.74
CA THR A 46 -17.04 -8.31 -5.73
C THR A 46 -15.70 -9.02 -5.91
N VAL A 47 -15.23 -9.75 -4.90
CA VAL A 47 -14.01 -10.58 -5.02
C VAL A 47 -14.09 -11.51 -6.23
N ALA A 48 -15.25 -12.16 -6.44
CA ALA A 48 -15.46 -13.07 -7.57
C ALA A 48 -15.46 -12.37 -8.94
N THR A 49 -16.00 -11.15 -9.03
CA THR A 49 -15.98 -10.40 -10.29
C THR A 49 -14.59 -9.86 -10.62
N LEU A 50 -13.84 -9.40 -9.61
CA LEU A 50 -12.46 -8.97 -9.79
C LEU A 50 -11.54 -10.14 -10.18
N GLU A 51 -11.71 -11.31 -9.57
CA GLU A 51 -10.97 -12.51 -9.94
C GLU A 51 -11.22 -12.90 -11.40
N ARG A 52 -12.48 -12.92 -11.83
CA ARG A 52 -12.84 -13.17 -13.24
C ARG A 52 -12.23 -12.16 -14.19
N TYR A 53 -12.30 -10.89 -13.83
CA TYR A 53 -11.71 -9.81 -14.62
C TYR A 53 -10.19 -9.97 -14.73
N SER A 54 -9.50 -10.23 -13.61
CA SER A 54 -8.06 -10.46 -13.59
C SER A 54 -7.64 -11.65 -14.44
N ARG A 55 -8.35 -12.78 -14.38
CA ARG A 55 -8.09 -13.95 -15.20
C ARG A 55 -8.30 -13.66 -16.69
N TYR A 56 -9.38 -12.97 -17.04
CA TYR A 56 -9.65 -12.56 -18.41
C TYR A 56 -8.55 -11.63 -18.93
N PHE A 57 -8.19 -10.60 -18.16
CA PHE A 57 -7.10 -9.70 -18.50
C PHE A 57 -5.80 -10.47 -18.73
N LYS A 58 -5.39 -11.31 -17.78
CA LYS A 58 -4.17 -12.13 -17.86
C LYS A 58 -4.15 -12.97 -19.14
N SER A 59 -5.25 -13.66 -19.45
CA SER A 59 -5.36 -14.52 -20.64
C SER A 59 -5.31 -13.75 -21.97
N LYS A 60 -5.76 -12.50 -21.98
CA LYS A 60 -5.73 -11.65 -23.17
C LYS A 60 -4.41 -10.92 -23.34
N TYR A 61 -3.90 -10.40 -22.24
CA TYR A 61 -2.67 -9.62 -22.25
C TYR A 61 -1.45 -10.49 -22.55
N PHE A 62 -1.32 -11.62 -21.87
CA PHE A 62 -0.26 -12.59 -22.06
C PHE A 62 -0.70 -13.68 -23.04
N SER A 63 -0.86 -13.31 -24.29
CA SER A 63 -1.19 -14.23 -25.38
C SER A 63 -0.23 -14.06 -26.55
N VAL A 64 0.09 -15.17 -27.21
CA VAL A 64 0.87 -15.19 -28.46
C VAL A 64 -0.08 -15.73 -29.53
N ASP A 65 -0.26 -14.97 -30.62
CA ASP A 65 -1.18 -15.29 -31.71
C ASP A 65 -2.61 -15.64 -31.24
N GLY A 66 -3.06 -14.95 -30.18
CA GLY A 66 -4.37 -15.15 -29.57
C GLY A 66 -4.49 -16.36 -28.64
N VAL A 67 -3.43 -17.11 -28.44
CA VAL A 67 -3.38 -18.26 -27.52
C VAL A 67 -2.79 -17.78 -26.18
N PRO A 68 -3.51 -17.92 -25.04
CA PRO A 68 -2.97 -17.58 -23.73
C PRO A 68 -1.69 -18.36 -23.40
N VAL A 69 -0.70 -17.66 -22.84
CA VAL A 69 0.48 -18.29 -22.26
C VAL A 69 0.14 -18.72 -20.83
N ASP A 70 0.10 -20.04 -20.59
CA ASP A 70 -0.22 -20.61 -19.27
C ASP A 70 0.53 -21.93 -19.06
N PRO A 71 1.22 -22.14 -17.94
CA PRO A 71 1.33 -21.20 -16.81
C PRO A 71 2.37 -20.10 -17.05
N LEU A 72 2.06 -18.88 -16.59
CA LEU A 72 3.01 -17.78 -16.49
C LEU A 72 3.68 -17.80 -15.11
N SER A 73 4.99 -17.73 -15.11
CA SER A 73 5.75 -17.58 -13.87
C SER A 73 5.65 -16.15 -13.33
N VAL A 74 5.86 -16.01 -12.01
CA VAL A 74 5.97 -14.70 -11.36
C VAL A 74 7.04 -13.82 -12.04
N ARG A 75 8.16 -14.44 -12.46
CA ARG A 75 9.27 -13.74 -13.11
C ARG A 75 8.91 -13.17 -14.48
N GLU A 76 8.09 -13.86 -15.25
CA GLU A 76 7.63 -13.36 -16.56
C GLU A 76 6.69 -12.18 -16.40
N ILE A 77 5.75 -12.25 -15.44
CA ILE A 77 4.84 -11.13 -15.14
C ILE A 77 5.62 -9.92 -14.59
N GLU A 78 6.57 -10.16 -13.70
CA GLU A 78 7.45 -9.14 -13.14
C GLU A 78 8.33 -8.47 -14.22
N GLY A 79 8.88 -9.27 -15.12
CA GLY A 79 9.66 -8.76 -16.25
C GLY A 79 8.85 -7.85 -17.16
N GLU A 80 7.61 -8.24 -17.46
CA GLU A 80 6.70 -7.41 -18.25
C GLU A 80 6.29 -6.12 -17.51
N PHE A 81 6.06 -6.20 -16.21
CA PHE A 81 5.79 -5.02 -15.38
C PHE A 81 6.92 -3.97 -15.49
N TRP A 82 8.18 -4.40 -15.29
CA TRP A 82 9.31 -3.48 -15.39
C TRP A 82 9.56 -2.99 -16.81
N ARG A 83 9.28 -3.80 -17.82
CA ARG A 83 9.32 -3.35 -19.22
C ARG A 83 8.34 -2.22 -19.48
N LEU A 84 7.11 -2.31 -18.95
CA LEU A 84 6.09 -1.26 -19.06
C LEU A 84 6.51 0.03 -18.34
N VAL A 85 7.07 -0.08 -17.14
CA VAL A 85 7.52 1.07 -16.35
C VAL A 85 8.69 1.80 -17.04
N GLN A 86 9.62 1.06 -17.65
CA GLN A 86 10.81 1.62 -18.29
C GLN A 86 10.58 2.17 -19.69
N ASP A 87 9.51 1.77 -20.37
CA ASP A 87 9.13 2.30 -21.69
C ASP A 87 7.70 2.90 -21.66
N PRO A 88 7.56 4.11 -21.09
CA PRO A 88 6.25 4.77 -20.99
C PRO A 88 5.66 5.19 -22.34
N ARG A 89 6.45 5.20 -23.41
CA ARG A 89 5.95 5.46 -24.78
C ARG A 89 5.31 4.24 -25.42
N GLY A 90 5.40 3.12 -24.74
CA GLY A 90 4.78 1.88 -25.16
C GLY A 90 3.28 1.84 -24.90
N ARG A 91 2.78 0.64 -24.72
CA ARG A 91 1.36 0.38 -24.47
C ARG A 91 0.94 0.84 -23.07
N THR A 92 -0.06 1.72 -22.97
CA THR A 92 -0.73 2.01 -21.71
C THR A 92 -1.58 0.81 -21.30
N VAL A 93 -1.46 0.41 -20.04
CA VAL A 93 -2.20 -0.70 -19.44
C VAL A 93 -2.98 -0.20 -18.24
N GLU A 94 -4.29 -0.30 -18.32
CA GLU A 94 -5.17 0.00 -17.20
C GLU A 94 -5.32 -1.24 -16.31
N VAL A 95 -5.19 -1.03 -15.00
CA VAL A 95 -5.34 -2.08 -14.00
C VAL A 95 -6.32 -1.63 -12.91
N VAL A 96 -7.06 -2.57 -12.37
CA VAL A 96 -7.96 -2.34 -11.24
C VAL A 96 -7.25 -2.72 -9.94
N TYR A 97 -7.31 -1.84 -8.97
CA TYR A 97 -6.75 -2.07 -7.64
C TYR A 97 -7.67 -1.51 -6.57
N GLY A 98 -8.24 -2.38 -5.76
CA GLY A 98 -8.98 -2.00 -4.56
C GLY A 98 -7.98 -1.75 -3.45
N ALA A 99 -7.70 -0.48 -3.16
CA ALA A 99 -6.77 -0.06 -2.11
C ALA A 99 -7.53 0.53 -0.93
N ASP A 100 -6.92 0.45 0.26
CA ASP A 100 -7.35 1.11 1.49
C ASP A 100 -8.82 0.81 1.88
N ILE A 101 -9.29 -0.42 1.57
CA ILE A 101 -10.67 -0.81 1.81
C ILE A 101 -10.89 -0.97 3.31
N ALA A 102 -11.88 -0.25 3.83
CA ALA A 102 -12.18 -0.18 5.26
C ALA A 102 -12.69 -1.53 5.78
N THR A 103 -11.89 -2.20 6.62
CA THR A 103 -12.26 -3.51 7.20
C THR A 103 -13.39 -3.43 8.22
N LEU A 104 -13.66 -2.26 8.76
CA LEU A 104 -14.83 -2.04 9.63
C LEU A 104 -16.16 -2.18 8.87
N GLU A 105 -16.16 -1.98 7.55
CA GLU A 105 -17.35 -2.07 6.70
C GLU A 105 -17.52 -3.44 6.08
N VAL A 106 -16.41 -4.08 5.66
CA VAL A 106 -16.46 -5.31 4.85
C VAL A 106 -15.84 -6.52 5.55
N GLY A 107 -15.32 -6.34 6.75
CA GLY A 107 -14.56 -7.36 7.48
C GLY A 107 -13.08 -7.43 7.04
N SER A 108 -12.23 -7.98 7.90
CA SER A 108 -10.78 -8.08 7.68
C SER A 108 -10.34 -9.39 7.03
N GLY A 109 -11.24 -10.35 6.90
CA GLY A 109 -10.90 -11.74 6.55
C GLY A 109 -10.35 -12.57 7.71
N PHE A 110 -10.06 -11.95 8.86
CA PHE A 110 -9.73 -12.65 10.10
C PHE A 110 -10.99 -12.86 10.95
N THR A 111 -11.07 -13.99 11.65
CA THR A 111 -12.15 -14.23 12.62
C THR A 111 -12.02 -13.26 13.78
N GLY A 112 -13.07 -12.49 14.07
CA GLY A 112 -13.16 -11.63 15.24
C GLY A 112 -13.34 -12.45 16.54
N LYS A 113 -13.06 -11.84 17.68
CA LYS A 113 -13.23 -12.52 18.97
C LYS A 113 -14.70 -12.82 19.27
N GLU A 114 -15.58 -11.91 18.86
CA GLU A 114 -17.03 -12.01 18.96
C GLU A 114 -17.65 -13.01 17.98
N ASP A 115 -16.97 -13.27 16.86
CA ASP A 115 -17.47 -14.18 15.81
C ASP A 115 -17.01 -15.62 16.05
N ALA A 116 -16.08 -15.84 16.99
CA ALA A 116 -15.56 -17.15 17.29
C ALA A 116 -16.59 -17.99 18.04
N CYS A 117 -17.06 -19.06 17.40
CA CYS A 117 -17.96 -20.02 18.01
C CYS A 117 -17.34 -20.61 19.28
N GLU A 118 -18.11 -20.65 20.37
CA GLU A 118 -17.64 -21.20 21.65
C GLU A 118 -17.26 -22.68 21.56
N ASP A 119 -17.96 -23.42 20.71
CA ASP A 119 -17.78 -24.85 20.49
C ASP A 119 -16.69 -25.16 19.43
N ALA A 120 -16.02 -24.13 18.88
CA ALA A 120 -14.96 -24.30 17.88
C ALA A 120 -13.60 -23.78 18.42
N PRO A 121 -12.83 -24.62 19.18
CA PRO A 121 -11.56 -24.22 19.79
C PRO A 121 -10.54 -23.65 18.82
N GLU A 122 -10.50 -24.15 17.58
CA GLU A 122 -9.60 -23.66 16.55
C GLU A 122 -9.95 -22.22 16.11
N GLN A 123 -11.23 -21.92 15.89
CA GLN A 123 -11.67 -20.57 15.56
C GLN A 123 -11.32 -19.58 16.66
N ARG A 124 -11.53 -19.98 17.92
CA ARG A 124 -11.14 -19.17 19.09
C ARG A 124 -9.64 -18.94 19.13
N ARG A 125 -8.84 -19.97 18.84
CA ARG A 125 -7.37 -19.84 18.77
C ARG A 125 -6.94 -18.84 17.70
N TYR A 126 -7.56 -18.84 16.52
CA TYR A 126 -7.29 -17.86 15.47
C TYR A 126 -7.76 -16.45 15.87
N ALA A 127 -8.96 -16.33 16.41
CA ALA A 127 -9.53 -15.06 16.83
C ALA A 127 -8.69 -14.35 17.91
N THR A 128 -8.08 -15.13 18.82
CA THR A 128 -7.24 -14.61 19.92
C THR A 128 -5.75 -14.60 19.61
N SER A 129 -5.33 -15.12 18.47
CA SER A 129 -3.92 -15.22 18.08
C SER A 129 -3.25 -13.82 18.07
N PRO A 130 -2.03 -13.68 18.60
CA PRO A 130 -1.24 -12.46 18.44
C PRO A 130 -0.82 -12.23 16.99
N TRP A 131 -0.88 -13.23 16.11
CA TRP A 131 -0.64 -13.15 14.69
C TRP A 131 -1.88 -12.74 13.87
N ASN A 132 -3.04 -12.65 14.48
CA ASN A 132 -4.19 -12.01 13.85
C ASN A 132 -3.91 -10.51 13.75
N VAL A 133 -3.86 -9.98 12.52
CA VAL A 133 -3.49 -8.58 12.25
C VAL A 133 -4.37 -7.60 13.03
N CYS A 134 -5.64 -7.94 13.25
CA CYS A 134 -6.55 -7.11 14.05
C CYS A 134 -6.17 -7.05 15.55
N ASN A 135 -5.42 -8.03 16.05
CA ASN A 135 -4.97 -8.06 17.45
C ASN A 135 -3.58 -7.46 17.66
N MET A 136 -2.75 -7.37 16.61
CA MET A 136 -1.36 -6.92 16.72
C MET A 136 -1.20 -5.56 17.40
N PRO A 137 -1.98 -4.52 17.07
CA PRO A 137 -1.86 -3.21 17.70
C PRO A 137 -2.16 -3.24 19.20
N TYR A 138 -2.98 -4.20 19.64
CA TYR A 138 -3.45 -4.34 21.02
C TYR A 138 -2.68 -5.37 21.83
N ASN A 139 -1.55 -5.84 21.30
CA ASN A 139 -0.68 -6.79 22.00
C ASN A 139 -0.16 -6.16 23.32
N GLN A 140 0.12 -7.00 24.30
CA GLN A 140 0.50 -6.57 25.67
C GLN A 140 1.65 -5.55 25.68
N ASN A 141 2.62 -5.72 24.79
CA ASN A 141 3.82 -4.88 24.70
C ASN A 141 3.70 -3.73 23.70
N SER A 142 2.55 -3.56 23.03
CA SER A 142 2.33 -2.49 22.07
C SER A 142 1.86 -1.22 22.76
N CYS A 143 2.49 -0.07 22.44
CA CYS A 143 2.01 1.24 22.88
C CYS A 143 0.72 1.65 22.13
N LEU A 144 0.45 1.07 20.96
CA LEU A 144 -0.74 1.38 20.15
C LEU A 144 -2.05 0.97 20.82
N LYS A 145 -2.02 0.06 21.80
CA LYS A 145 -3.22 -0.31 22.59
C LYS A 145 -3.83 0.86 23.37
N HIS A 146 -3.10 1.95 23.53
CA HIS A 146 -3.55 3.17 24.22
C HIS A 146 -3.97 4.29 23.25
N VAL A 147 -3.91 4.03 21.96
CA VAL A 147 -4.29 4.96 20.90
C VAL A 147 -5.70 4.62 20.44
N GLU A 148 -6.48 5.64 20.08
CA GLU A 148 -7.81 5.47 19.48
C GLU A 148 -7.70 4.65 18.17
N ALA A 149 -8.76 3.92 17.88
CA ALA A 149 -8.85 3.13 16.64
C ALA A 149 -8.68 4.04 15.42
N THR A 150 -7.61 3.81 14.66
CA THR A 150 -7.23 4.59 13.49
C THR A 150 -7.06 3.67 12.30
N THR A 151 -7.81 3.91 11.24
CA THR A 151 -7.74 3.12 9.99
C THR A 151 -6.35 3.23 9.38
N GLY A 152 -5.81 2.10 8.93
CA GLY A 152 -4.46 2.00 8.38
C GLY A 152 -3.34 1.92 9.42
N ILE A 153 -3.60 2.20 10.71
CA ILE A 153 -2.61 2.11 11.79
C ILE A 153 -2.98 1.01 12.79
N THR A 154 -4.11 1.15 13.48
CA THR A 154 -4.59 0.15 14.46
C THR A 154 -5.73 -0.70 13.91
N VAL A 155 -6.43 -0.23 12.89
CA VAL A 155 -7.45 -0.96 12.14
C VAL A 155 -6.89 -1.27 10.75
N PRO A 156 -6.77 -2.55 10.36
CA PRO A 156 -6.17 -2.90 9.08
C PRO A 156 -7.04 -2.47 7.90
N TRP A 157 -6.41 -2.24 6.76
CA TRP A 157 -7.06 -2.13 5.46
C TRP A 157 -6.99 -3.43 4.68
N LEU A 158 -7.92 -3.62 3.75
CA LEU A 158 -7.84 -4.65 2.73
C LEU A 158 -7.37 -4.09 1.39
N TYR A 159 -6.64 -4.93 0.67
CA TYR A 159 -6.13 -4.64 -0.67
C TYR A 159 -6.45 -5.79 -1.61
N PHE A 160 -7.08 -5.48 -2.75
CA PHE A 160 -7.39 -6.45 -3.79
C PHE A 160 -6.72 -6.06 -5.10
N GLY A 161 -5.63 -6.73 -5.44
CA GLY A 161 -4.90 -6.51 -6.68
C GLY A 161 -5.31 -7.48 -7.78
N MET A 162 -5.17 -7.06 -9.01
CA MET A 162 -5.15 -7.93 -10.20
C MET A 162 -3.72 -8.06 -10.75
N THR A 163 -3.54 -8.84 -11.82
CA THR A 163 -2.26 -8.92 -12.53
C THR A 163 -1.80 -7.52 -12.96
N LEU A 164 -0.54 -7.17 -12.68
CA LEU A 164 0.12 -5.87 -12.91
C LEU A 164 -0.36 -4.72 -12.03
N SER A 165 -1.35 -4.87 -11.15
CA SER A 165 -1.64 -3.84 -10.16
C SER A 165 -0.46 -3.70 -9.18
N THR A 166 -0.18 -2.46 -8.76
CA THR A 166 1.01 -2.16 -7.99
C THR A 166 0.75 -1.12 -6.90
N PHE A 167 1.62 -1.08 -5.92
CA PHE A 167 1.77 0.02 -4.98
C PHE A 167 3.14 0.66 -5.18
N CYS A 168 3.21 1.96 -5.00
CA CYS A 168 4.40 2.76 -5.27
C CYS A 168 5.39 2.71 -4.12
N TRP A 169 6.60 3.23 -4.34
CA TRP A 169 7.57 3.43 -3.27
C TRP A 169 7.02 4.37 -2.20
N HIS A 170 7.06 3.93 -0.96
CA HIS A 170 6.62 4.71 0.19
C HIS A 170 7.29 4.23 1.47
N VAL A 171 7.24 5.07 2.48
CA VAL A 171 7.49 4.72 3.87
C VAL A 171 6.18 4.80 4.63
N GLU A 172 6.06 4.02 5.69
CA GLU A 172 4.85 4.01 6.51
C GLU A 172 4.63 5.32 7.28
N ASP A 173 3.38 5.65 7.57
CA ASP A 173 3.02 6.78 8.43
C ASP A 173 3.78 6.68 9.77
N HIS A 174 4.31 7.81 10.23
CA HIS A 174 5.13 7.91 11.45
C HIS A 174 6.39 7.03 11.45
N HIS A 175 6.78 6.50 10.29
CA HIS A 175 7.88 5.53 10.16
C HIS A 175 7.71 4.32 11.06
N PHE A 176 6.50 3.85 11.23
CA PHE A 176 6.20 2.66 12.02
C PHE A 176 6.66 1.39 11.30
N TYR A 177 6.69 0.29 12.05
CA TYR A 177 6.65 -1.04 11.45
C TYR A 177 5.33 -1.20 10.71
N SER A 178 5.32 -1.93 9.60
CA SER A 178 4.07 -2.40 9.01
C SER A 178 4.02 -3.92 8.91
N VAL A 179 2.83 -4.44 8.79
CA VAL A 179 2.58 -5.86 8.57
C VAL A 179 1.56 -6.02 7.46
N ASN A 180 1.87 -6.87 6.51
CA ASN A 180 0.95 -7.29 5.47
C ASN A 180 0.76 -8.80 5.55
N TYR A 181 -0.50 -9.26 5.61
CA TYR A 181 -0.85 -10.67 5.52
C TYR A 181 -1.52 -10.95 4.18
N HIS A 182 -1.03 -11.93 3.48
CA HIS A 182 -1.60 -12.36 2.20
C HIS A 182 -2.61 -13.48 2.42
N HIS A 183 -3.90 -13.18 2.32
CA HIS A 183 -4.96 -14.15 2.56
C HIS A 183 -4.99 -15.25 1.50
N PHE A 184 -5.11 -14.88 0.23
CA PHE A 184 -5.25 -15.80 -0.90
C PHE A 184 -4.91 -15.11 -2.23
N GLY A 185 -4.86 -15.89 -3.30
CA GLY A 185 -4.59 -15.40 -4.65
C GLY A 185 -3.17 -15.70 -5.12
N ASP A 186 -2.75 -15.04 -6.19
CA ASP A 186 -1.41 -15.15 -6.75
C ASP A 186 -0.38 -14.40 -5.88
N PRO A 187 0.90 -14.77 -5.92
CA PRO A 187 1.94 -14.13 -5.12
C PRO A 187 2.05 -12.63 -5.34
N LYS A 188 2.36 -11.88 -4.27
CA LYS A 188 2.69 -10.44 -4.33
C LYS A 188 4.22 -10.27 -4.30
N VAL A 189 4.75 -9.52 -5.26
CA VAL A 189 6.18 -9.21 -5.31
C VAL A 189 6.45 -7.90 -4.58
N TRP A 190 7.44 -7.92 -3.72
CA TRP A 190 7.87 -6.79 -2.90
C TRP A 190 9.29 -6.39 -3.24
N TYR A 191 9.56 -5.09 -3.17
CA TYR A 191 10.89 -4.53 -3.17
C TYR A 191 11.05 -3.65 -1.93
N SER A 192 12.24 -3.65 -1.34
CA SER A 192 12.53 -2.88 -0.14
C SER A 192 13.92 -2.28 -0.22
N VAL A 193 14.04 -1.06 0.26
CA VAL A 193 15.30 -0.34 0.46
C VAL A 193 15.56 -0.27 1.96
N PRO A 194 16.79 -0.59 2.43
CA PRO A 194 17.10 -0.52 3.86
C PRO A 194 17.00 0.91 4.40
N ALA A 195 16.56 1.06 5.64
CA ALA A 195 16.47 2.34 6.34
C ALA A 195 17.77 3.18 6.27
N SER A 196 18.93 2.53 6.28
CA SER A 196 20.23 3.21 6.15
C SER A 196 20.43 3.93 4.81
N HIS A 197 19.58 3.71 3.83
CA HIS A 197 19.62 4.33 2.51
C HIS A 197 18.39 5.22 2.22
N SER A 198 17.51 5.45 3.19
CA SER A 198 16.28 6.22 3.02
C SER A 198 16.56 7.67 2.55
N GLU A 199 17.50 8.37 3.16
CA GLU A 199 17.88 9.73 2.76
C GLU A 199 18.45 9.77 1.33
N LYS A 200 19.30 8.80 0.99
CA LYS A 200 19.86 8.67 -0.37
C LYS A 200 18.78 8.36 -1.38
N PHE A 201 17.84 7.49 -1.03
CA PHE A 201 16.67 7.17 -1.85
C PHE A 201 15.85 8.41 -2.15
N GLU A 202 15.51 9.20 -1.13
CA GLU A 202 14.74 10.43 -1.31
C GLU A 202 15.50 11.44 -2.19
N ALA A 203 16.80 11.60 -2.00
CA ALA A 203 17.62 12.49 -2.82
C ALA A 203 17.66 12.05 -4.29
N VAL A 204 17.72 10.74 -4.56
CA VAL A 204 17.63 10.18 -5.93
C VAL A 204 16.27 10.44 -6.55
N MET A 205 15.18 10.19 -5.80
CA MET A 205 13.83 10.45 -6.27
C MET A 205 13.62 11.91 -6.63
N ARG A 206 14.03 12.85 -5.77
CA ARG A 206 13.96 14.31 -6.03
C ARG A 206 14.74 14.71 -7.28
N ARG A 207 15.93 14.15 -7.48
CA ARG A 207 16.75 14.44 -8.66
C ARG A 207 16.17 13.89 -9.95
N LYS A 208 15.57 12.69 -9.91
CA LYS A 208 15.02 12.02 -11.09
C LYS A 208 13.62 12.54 -11.47
N LEU A 209 12.87 13.04 -10.51
CA LEU A 209 11.49 13.48 -10.66
C LEU A 209 11.27 14.92 -10.18
N PRO A 210 12.13 15.90 -10.56
CA PRO A 210 12.11 17.24 -10.00
C PRO A 210 10.75 17.92 -10.14
N HIS A 211 10.11 17.80 -11.30
CA HIS A 211 8.81 18.46 -11.56
C HIS A 211 7.69 17.99 -10.63
N LEU A 212 7.74 16.73 -10.20
CA LEU A 212 6.75 16.19 -9.28
C LEU A 212 6.98 16.71 -7.85
N PHE A 213 8.24 16.79 -7.41
CA PHE A 213 8.60 17.35 -6.11
C PHE A 213 8.44 18.85 -6.01
N ASP A 214 8.61 19.59 -7.12
CA ASP A 214 8.32 21.03 -7.18
C ASP A 214 6.83 21.29 -6.98
N ALA A 215 5.97 20.43 -7.56
CA ALA A 215 4.52 20.53 -7.40
C ALA A 215 4.04 20.02 -6.03
N GLN A 216 4.70 19.01 -5.47
CA GLN A 216 4.34 18.35 -4.23
C GLN A 216 5.60 17.91 -3.46
N PRO A 217 6.10 18.74 -2.52
CA PRO A 217 7.35 18.45 -1.78
C PRO A 217 7.34 17.14 -0.99
N ASP A 218 6.17 16.68 -0.56
CA ASP A 218 5.92 15.43 0.17
C ASP A 218 5.39 14.30 -0.73
N LEU A 219 5.85 14.26 -1.97
CA LEU A 219 5.42 13.34 -3.03
C LEU A 219 5.50 11.85 -2.62
N LEU A 220 6.49 11.44 -1.83
CA LEU A 220 6.63 10.06 -1.37
C LEU A 220 5.51 9.59 -0.44
N HIS A 221 4.76 10.52 0.15
CA HIS A 221 3.56 10.21 0.93
C HIS A 221 2.31 10.12 0.05
N SER A 222 2.41 10.45 -1.25
CA SER A 222 1.28 10.42 -2.18
C SER A 222 1.16 9.11 -2.96
N LEU A 223 2.10 8.16 -2.76
CA LEU A 223 2.08 6.80 -3.32
C LEU A 223 1.95 6.76 -4.86
N VAL A 224 2.59 7.71 -5.57
CA VAL A 224 2.41 7.88 -7.02
C VAL A 224 3.69 7.71 -7.83
N THR A 225 4.80 7.29 -7.20
CA THR A 225 6.11 7.22 -7.85
C THR A 225 6.67 5.81 -7.90
N ILE A 226 7.19 5.45 -9.07
CA ILE A 226 7.85 4.17 -9.32
C ILE A 226 9.19 4.42 -9.99
N LEU A 227 10.27 3.87 -9.43
CA LEU A 227 11.57 3.71 -10.09
C LEU A 227 11.93 2.23 -10.07
N SER A 228 12.60 1.77 -11.13
CA SER A 228 12.99 0.36 -11.19
C SER A 228 14.12 0.06 -10.19
N PRO A 229 14.19 -1.16 -9.65
CA PRO A 229 15.32 -1.61 -8.85
C PRO A 229 16.67 -1.36 -9.53
N ALA A 230 16.77 -1.61 -10.83
CA ALA A 230 18.01 -1.40 -11.59
C ALA A 230 18.45 0.08 -11.59
N GLU A 231 17.51 1.02 -11.66
CA GLU A 231 17.83 2.45 -11.57
C GLU A 231 18.31 2.86 -10.18
N LEU A 232 17.73 2.28 -9.13
CA LEU A 232 18.15 2.52 -7.74
C LEU A 232 19.54 1.90 -7.47
N GLU A 233 19.77 0.68 -7.95
CA GLU A 233 21.05 -0.01 -7.83
C GLU A 233 22.17 0.73 -8.58
N ALA A 234 21.89 1.28 -9.76
CA ALA A 234 22.84 2.13 -10.51
C ALA A 234 23.23 3.40 -9.73
N GLU A 235 22.37 3.87 -8.84
CA GLU A 235 22.65 4.97 -7.91
C GLU A 235 23.35 4.49 -6.60
N GLY A 236 23.66 3.21 -6.50
CA GLY A 236 24.27 2.59 -5.33
C GLY A 236 23.32 2.49 -4.13
N ILE A 237 22.04 2.26 -4.39
CA ILE A 237 21.00 1.97 -3.39
C ILE A 237 20.69 0.48 -3.52
N PRO A 238 20.94 -0.33 -2.49
CA PRO A 238 20.60 -1.75 -2.51
C PRO A 238 19.09 -1.95 -2.47
N VAL A 239 18.57 -2.82 -3.34
CA VAL A 239 17.16 -3.18 -3.37
C VAL A 239 17.01 -4.67 -3.06
N PHE A 240 16.21 -4.98 -2.08
CA PHE A 240 15.86 -6.36 -1.73
C PHE A 240 14.52 -6.74 -2.31
N ARG A 241 14.42 -7.97 -2.79
CA ARG A 241 13.22 -8.51 -3.41
C ARG A 241 12.68 -9.68 -2.60
N ALA A 242 11.36 -9.70 -2.37
CA ALA A 242 10.67 -10.84 -1.77
C ALA A 242 9.42 -11.21 -2.59
N VAL A 243 9.06 -12.49 -2.55
CA VAL A 243 7.81 -13.02 -3.12
C VAL A 243 6.96 -13.53 -1.97
N GLN A 244 5.86 -12.84 -1.72
CA GLN A 244 4.92 -13.19 -0.67
C GLN A 244 3.88 -14.17 -1.22
N SER A 245 3.92 -15.40 -0.74
CA SER A 245 2.92 -16.41 -1.03
C SER A 245 1.67 -16.25 -0.16
N PRO A 246 0.51 -16.79 -0.57
CA PRO A 246 -0.67 -16.84 0.29
C PRO A 246 -0.38 -17.45 1.67
N ARG A 247 -1.03 -16.94 2.68
CA ARG A 247 -0.90 -17.33 4.09
C ARG A 247 0.49 -17.06 4.69
N SER A 248 1.15 -16.02 4.17
CA SER A 248 2.41 -15.52 4.72
C SER A 248 2.34 -14.04 5.05
N TYR A 249 3.31 -13.58 5.84
CA TYR A 249 3.45 -12.19 6.25
C TYR A 249 4.66 -11.55 5.59
N ILE A 250 4.54 -10.28 5.28
CA ILE A 250 5.67 -9.36 5.11
C ILE A 250 5.62 -8.36 6.27
N ILE A 251 6.75 -8.13 6.89
CA ILE A 251 6.91 -7.12 7.95
C ILE A 251 8.00 -6.15 7.47
N THR A 252 7.64 -4.86 7.38
CA THR A 252 8.60 -3.81 7.09
C THR A 252 9.08 -3.17 8.39
N PHE A 253 10.34 -2.75 8.41
CA PHE A 253 10.96 -2.08 9.55
C PHE A 253 10.85 -0.56 9.39
N PRO A 254 11.00 0.21 10.48
CA PRO A 254 10.99 1.66 10.43
C PRO A 254 11.96 2.21 9.37
N TYR A 255 11.48 3.13 8.56
CA TYR A 255 12.21 3.76 7.44
C TYR A 255 12.62 2.82 6.29
N ALA A 256 12.17 1.56 6.26
CA ALA A 256 12.45 0.62 5.17
C ALA A 256 11.42 0.76 4.05
#